data_e3723994adb905bf17a38a295bf8ea83
#
_entry.id   e3723994adb905bf17a38a295bf8ea83
#
_cell.length_a   1.000
_cell.length_b   1.000
_cell.length_c   1.000
_cell.angle_alpha   90.00
_cell.angle_beta   90.00
_cell.angle_gamma   90.00
#
_symmetry.space_group_name_H-M   'P 1'
#
loop_
_entity.id
_entity.type
_entity.pdbx_description
1 polymer ?
#
loop_
_entity_poly.entity_id
_entity_poly.type
_entity_poly.pdbx_seq_one_letter_code
_entity_poly.pdbx_strand_id
1 'polypeptide(L)'
;MSYTNSCVCGEKFTNNCAHYLSNWMINNGTLSPNPSGAYCCSKGRPIRAKEMRKVFKDILGYSKSFNPPENDVNCYIYCEDNKSHQGHVYYGTKSNCSAGTGSGTDFGMDYYEYYT
;
A
#
# COMPACT_ATOMS: atom_id res chain seq x y z
N MET A 1 -12.88 -1.15 -3.63
CA MET A 1 -12.81 -0.50 -2.32
C MET A 1 -11.95 0.74 -2.41
N SER A 2 -12.40 1.82 -1.80
CA SER A 2 -11.71 3.09 -1.85
C SER A 2 -11.38 3.55 -0.43
N TYR A 3 -10.17 4.04 -0.19
CA TYR A 3 -9.74 4.58 1.08
C TYR A 3 -9.08 5.93 0.82
N THR A 4 -9.85 6.98 1.02
CA THR A 4 -9.43 8.34 0.70
C THR A 4 -9.32 9.25 1.92
N ASN A 5 -9.50 8.71 3.13
CA ASN A 5 -9.42 9.50 4.34
C ASN A 5 -7.97 9.91 4.64
N SER A 6 -7.73 11.19 4.80
CA SER A 6 -6.42 11.71 5.16
C SER A 6 -6.05 11.35 6.59
N CYS A 7 -4.78 11.15 6.82
CA CYS A 7 -4.25 10.94 8.16
C CYS A 7 -4.38 12.22 8.99
N VAL A 8 -4.66 12.04 10.28
CA VAL A 8 -4.81 13.17 11.21
C VAL A 8 -3.50 13.91 11.49
N CYS A 9 -2.36 13.41 11.00
CA CYS A 9 -1.08 14.08 11.16
C CYS A 9 -1.02 15.43 10.44
N GLY A 10 -1.83 15.59 9.39
CA GLY A 10 -1.87 16.81 8.59
C GLY A 10 -0.70 16.98 7.63
N GLU A 11 0.26 16.05 7.63
CA GLU A 11 1.42 16.12 6.74
C GLU A 11 1.02 15.70 5.32
N LYS A 12 1.61 16.35 4.32
CA LYS A 12 1.34 16.06 2.92
C LYS A 12 2.59 15.53 2.25
N PHE A 13 2.41 14.48 1.45
CA PHE A 13 3.50 13.83 0.73
C PHE A 13 3.15 13.75 -0.74
N THR A 14 4.15 13.93 -1.60
CA THR A 14 3.97 13.89 -3.06
C THR A 14 3.45 12.52 -3.51
N ASN A 15 4.09 11.44 -3.04
CA ASN A 15 3.62 10.09 -3.29
C ASN A 15 2.95 9.60 -1.99
N ASN A 16 1.64 9.66 -1.93
CA ASN A 16 0.89 9.45 -0.70
C ASN A 16 0.19 8.10 -0.61
N CYS A 17 0.44 7.17 -1.53
CA CYS A 17 -0.28 5.90 -1.55
C CYS A 17 -0.06 5.08 -0.26
N ALA A 18 1.18 5.00 0.20
CA ALA A 18 1.49 4.28 1.44
C ALA A 18 0.86 4.96 2.66
N HIS A 19 0.86 6.28 2.70
CA HIS A 19 0.30 7.04 3.80
C HIS A 19 -1.21 6.82 3.93
N TYR A 20 -1.92 6.86 2.81
CA TYR A 20 -3.37 6.60 2.81
C TYR A 20 -3.69 5.15 3.14
N LEU A 21 -2.96 4.20 2.55
CA LEU A 21 -3.18 2.78 2.81
C LEU A 21 -2.91 2.44 4.27
N SER A 22 -1.75 2.84 4.81
CA SER A 22 -1.40 2.55 6.20
C SER A 22 -2.35 3.23 7.18
N ASN A 23 -2.80 4.44 6.89
CA ASN A 23 -3.79 5.12 7.70
C ASN A 23 -5.10 4.32 7.77
N TRP A 24 -5.57 3.84 6.62
CA TRP A 24 -6.77 3.00 6.57
C TRP A 24 -6.58 1.70 7.37
N MET A 25 -5.41 1.05 7.22
CA MET A 25 -5.12 -0.19 7.94
C MET A 25 -5.06 0.02 9.46
N ILE A 26 -4.47 1.12 9.91
CA ILE A 26 -4.37 1.44 11.34
C ILE A 26 -5.75 1.80 11.89
N ASN A 27 -6.52 2.59 11.17
CA ASN A 27 -7.86 2.99 11.61
C ASN A 27 -8.83 1.81 11.71
N ASN A 28 -8.64 0.76 10.91
CA ASN A 28 -9.51 -0.42 10.98
C ASN A 28 -8.93 -1.54 11.87
N GLY A 29 -7.80 -1.32 12.53
CA GLY A 29 -7.22 -2.28 13.44
C GLY A 29 -6.35 -3.36 12.81
N THR A 30 -6.10 -3.29 11.52
CA THR A 30 -5.27 -4.28 10.81
C THR A 30 -3.79 -4.11 11.16
N LEU A 31 -3.36 -2.89 11.42
CA LEU A 31 -1.95 -2.55 11.66
C LEU A 31 -1.84 -1.65 12.88
N SER A 32 -0.84 -1.91 13.72
CA SER A 32 -0.53 -1.00 14.84
C SER A 32 0.34 0.16 14.35
N PRO A 33 0.23 1.35 14.99
CA PRO A 33 1.08 2.48 14.64
C PRO A 33 2.56 2.17 14.85
N ASN A 34 3.42 2.83 14.11
CA ASN A 34 4.87 2.73 14.21
C ASN A 34 5.40 1.31 14.00
N PRO A 35 5.02 0.61 12.91
CA PRO A 35 5.55 -0.71 12.65
C PRO A 35 7.06 -0.67 12.44
N SER A 36 7.76 -1.68 12.92
CA SER A 36 9.21 -1.81 12.76
C SER A 36 9.62 -1.84 11.29
N GLY A 37 10.69 -1.11 10.98
CA GLY A 37 11.26 -1.14 9.64
C GLY A 37 10.62 -0.20 8.65
N ALA A 38 9.68 0.63 9.08
CA ALA A 38 9.02 1.60 8.22
C ALA A 38 9.18 3.01 8.77
N TYR A 39 9.51 3.95 7.89
CA TYR A 39 9.53 5.36 8.23
C TYR A 39 8.09 5.87 8.26
N CYS A 40 7.71 6.51 9.35
CA CYS A 40 6.31 6.88 9.59
C CYS A 40 6.14 8.39 9.75
N CYS A 41 4.90 8.86 9.52
CA CYS A 41 4.52 10.22 9.86
C CYS A 41 4.46 10.38 11.39
N SER A 42 4.16 11.58 11.85
CA SER A 42 4.12 11.89 13.30
C SER A 42 3.05 11.08 14.05
N LYS A 43 2.10 10.50 13.35
CA LYS A 43 1.04 9.66 13.93
C LYS A 43 1.26 8.16 13.68
N GLY A 44 2.46 7.77 13.29
CA GLY A 44 2.85 6.37 13.19
C GLY A 44 2.39 5.64 11.94
N ARG A 45 2.02 6.36 10.89
CA ARG A 45 1.61 5.76 9.62
C ARG A 45 2.79 5.68 8.65
N PRO A 46 3.17 4.48 8.17
CA PRO A 46 4.17 4.36 7.11
C PRO A 46 3.84 5.23 5.89
N ILE A 47 4.88 5.86 5.33
CA ILE A 47 4.72 6.80 4.22
C ILE A 47 5.46 6.39 2.95
N ARG A 48 6.22 5.29 2.99
CA ARG A 48 7.03 4.84 1.85
C ARG A 48 6.49 3.52 1.31
N ALA A 49 6.14 3.52 0.02
CA ALA A 49 5.54 2.34 -0.62
C ALA A 49 6.44 1.12 -0.54
N LYS A 50 7.74 1.29 -0.78
CA LYS A 50 8.69 0.17 -0.78
C LYS A 50 8.80 -0.50 0.58
N GLU A 51 8.64 0.26 1.65
CA GLU A 51 8.69 -0.27 3.02
C GLU A 51 7.43 -1.01 3.41
N MET A 52 6.32 -0.72 2.75
CA MET A 52 5.07 -1.45 3.00
C MET A 52 5.19 -2.94 2.67
N ARG A 53 6.11 -3.32 1.79
CA ARG A 53 6.38 -4.74 1.50
C ARG A 53 6.79 -5.50 2.77
N LYS A 54 7.64 -4.89 3.60
CA LYS A 54 8.03 -5.49 4.89
C LYS A 54 6.86 -5.55 5.85
N VAL A 55 6.02 -4.53 5.85
CA VAL A 55 4.82 -4.52 6.69
C VAL A 55 3.92 -5.71 6.33
N PHE A 56 3.65 -5.91 5.06
CA PHE A 56 2.79 -7.02 4.64
C PHE A 56 3.39 -8.38 5.01
N LYS A 57 4.69 -8.57 4.79
CA LYS A 57 5.33 -9.86 4.98
C LYS A 57 5.72 -10.11 6.44
N ASP A 58 6.46 -9.19 7.05
CA ASP A 58 7.08 -9.41 8.35
C ASP A 58 6.16 -9.08 9.52
N ILE A 59 5.28 -8.10 9.35
CA ILE A 59 4.36 -7.67 10.41
C ILE A 59 3.04 -8.44 10.32
N LEU A 60 2.45 -8.49 9.12
CA LEU A 60 1.13 -9.11 8.93
C LEU A 60 1.20 -10.59 8.55
N GLY A 61 2.38 -11.09 8.19
CA GLY A 61 2.59 -12.51 7.91
C GLY A 61 2.09 -12.99 6.57
N TYR A 62 1.86 -12.09 5.62
CA TYR A 62 1.42 -12.50 4.28
C TYR A 62 2.57 -13.05 3.45
N SER A 63 2.23 -13.91 2.50
CA SER A 63 3.19 -14.47 1.55
C SER A 63 3.18 -13.64 0.26
N LYS A 64 4.36 -13.44 -0.31
CA LYS A 64 4.51 -12.72 -1.58
C LYS A 64 4.36 -13.68 -2.76
N SER A 65 3.60 -13.27 -3.78
CA SER A 65 3.49 -13.95 -5.05
C SER A 65 3.64 -12.96 -6.19
N PHE A 66 4.15 -13.42 -7.33
CA PHE A 66 4.23 -12.59 -8.53
C PHE A 66 3.00 -12.77 -9.43
N ASN A 67 2.09 -13.65 -9.05
CA ASN A 67 0.85 -13.89 -9.79
C ASN A 67 -0.34 -13.41 -8.98
N PRO A 68 -1.34 -12.79 -9.63
CA PRO A 68 -2.55 -12.38 -8.93
C PRO A 68 -3.29 -13.58 -8.35
N PRO A 69 -4.00 -13.39 -7.22
CA PRO A 69 -4.83 -14.45 -6.66
C PRO A 69 -5.92 -14.90 -7.63
N GLU A 70 -6.32 -16.15 -7.51
CA GLU A 70 -7.44 -16.67 -8.28
C GLU A 70 -8.75 -15.99 -7.87
N ASN A 71 -9.71 -15.97 -8.79
CA ASN A 71 -11.05 -15.40 -8.58
C ASN A 71 -11.05 -13.90 -8.28
N ASP A 72 -9.99 -13.20 -8.65
CA ASP A 72 -9.94 -11.74 -8.58
C ASP A 72 -10.23 -11.18 -7.17
N VAL A 73 -9.79 -11.90 -6.14
CA VAL A 73 -9.98 -11.45 -4.76
C VAL A 73 -9.05 -10.29 -4.44
N ASN A 74 -9.51 -9.40 -3.57
CA ASN A 74 -8.70 -8.28 -3.12
C ASN A 74 -7.53 -8.75 -2.26
N CYS A 75 -6.39 -8.11 -2.45
CA CYS A 75 -5.19 -8.33 -1.63
C CYS A 75 -4.35 -7.08 -1.58
N TYR A 76 -3.31 -7.07 -0.75
CA TYR A 76 -2.35 -5.98 -0.74
C TYR A 76 -1.38 -6.15 -1.90
N ILE A 77 -1.17 -5.08 -2.65
CA ILE A 77 -0.38 -5.12 -3.87
C ILE A 77 0.69 -4.03 -3.80
N TYR A 78 1.92 -4.40 -4.15
CA TYR A 78 2.98 -3.46 -4.44
C TYR A 78 3.30 -3.54 -5.92
N CYS A 79 3.44 -2.40 -6.57
CA CYS A 79 3.85 -2.35 -7.96
C CYS A 79 4.92 -1.28 -8.17
N GLU A 80 5.66 -1.40 -9.25
CA GLU A 80 6.80 -0.54 -9.52
C GLU A 80 6.94 -0.31 -11.02
N ASP A 81 7.32 0.92 -11.38
CA ASP A 81 7.67 1.27 -12.74
C ASP A 81 9.18 1.01 -12.92
N ASN A 82 9.55 0.11 -13.82
CA ASN A 82 10.94 -0.24 -14.06
C ASN A 82 11.79 0.92 -14.56
N LYS A 83 11.18 1.92 -15.18
CA LYS A 83 11.92 3.08 -15.70
C LYS A 83 12.23 4.08 -14.61
N SER A 84 11.25 4.49 -13.83
CA SER A 84 11.41 5.49 -12.78
C SER A 84 11.75 4.88 -11.42
N HIS A 85 11.56 3.57 -11.25
CA HIS A 85 11.69 2.84 -9.99
C HIS A 85 10.75 3.37 -8.91
N GLN A 86 9.69 4.04 -9.32
CA GLN A 86 8.70 4.56 -8.40
C GLN A 86 7.75 3.45 -7.97
N GLY A 87 7.59 3.28 -6.65
CA GLY A 87 6.73 2.25 -6.09
C GLY A 87 5.35 2.77 -5.76
N HIS A 88 4.38 1.87 -5.74
CA HIS A 88 3.00 2.17 -5.42
C HIS A 88 2.39 0.98 -4.69
N VAL A 89 1.59 1.25 -3.66
CA VAL A 89 0.88 0.21 -2.89
C VAL A 89 -0.60 0.51 -2.83
N TYR A 90 -1.40 -0.56 -2.82
CA TYR A 90 -2.84 -0.43 -2.70
C TYR A 90 -3.45 -1.76 -2.23
N TYR A 91 -4.72 -1.72 -1.85
CA TYR A 91 -5.52 -2.90 -1.56
C TYR A 91 -6.60 -3.02 -2.63
N GLY A 92 -6.62 -4.14 -3.31
CA GLY A 92 -7.57 -4.36 -4.41
C GLY A 92 -7.13 -5.52 -5.29
N THR A 93 -7.47 -5.42 -6.57
CA THR A 93 -7.02 -6.37 -7.59
C THR A 93 -6.08 -5.65 -8.55
N LYS A 94 -5.42 -6.40 -9.43
CA LYS A 94 -4.48 -5.82 -10.41
C LYS A 94 -5.14 -4.73 -11.26
N SER A 95 -6.38 -4.94 -11.66
CA SER A 95 -7.09 -4.05 -12.57
C SER A 95 -7.99 -3.03 -11.86
N ASN A 96 -8.17 -3.16 -10.55
CA ASN A 96 -9.08 -2.28 -9.80
C ASN A 96 -8.41 -1.86 -8.51
N CYS A 97 -7.74 -0.73 -8.54
CA CYS A 97 -6.99 -0.22 -7.40
C CYS A 97 -7.48 1.15 -6.99
N SER A 98 -7.33 1.43 -5.70
CA SER A 98 -7.60 2.74 -5.13
C SER A 98 -6.48 3.05 -4.16
N ALA A 99 -5.87 4.22 -4.28
CA ALA A 99 -4.74 4.53 -3.45
C ALA A 99 -4.63 6.05 -3.27
N GLY A 100 -4.84 6.49 -2.07
CA GLY A 100 -4.73 7.89 -1.72
C GLY A 100 -5.70 8.73 -2.51
N THR A 101 -5.22 9.82 -3.05
CA THR A 101 -6.00 10.71 -3.90
C THR A 101 -6.08 10.21 -5.33
N GLY A 102 -5.22 9.26 -5.68
CA GLY A 102 -5.28 8.62 -6.98
C GLY A 102 -6.19 7.42 -6.93
N SER A 103 -7.16 7.36 -7.79
CA SER A 103 -7.96 6.16 -7.99
C SER A 103 -7.84 5.80 -9.43
N GLY A 104 -7.78 4.53 -9.70
CA GLY A 104 -7.67 4.13 -11.07
C GLY A 104 -7.54 2.64 -11.21
N THR A 105 -7.60 2.28 -12.42
CA THR A 105 -7.27 0.96 -12.84
C THR A 105 -5.79 0.99 -13.17
N ASP A 106 -5.14 0.17 -13.54
CA ASP A 106 -3.79 0.03 -14.02
C ASP A 106 -3.00 1.36 -14.07
N PHE A 107 -1.95 1.46 -13.27
CA PHE A 107 -1.05 2.62 -13.27
C PHE A 107 0.06 2.51 -14.32
N GLY A 108 -0.04 1.56 -15.24
CA GLY A 108 1.00 1.33 -16.24
C GLY A 108 2.28 0.76 -15.65
N MET A 109 2.19 0.16 -14.48
CA MET A 109 3.34 -0.48 -13.84
C MET A 109 3.67 -1.78 -14.54
N ASP A 110 4.94 -2.14 -14.53
CA ASP A 110 5.42 -3.36 -15.21
C ASP A 110 5.98 -4.40 -14.23
N TYR A 111 5.86 -4.16 -12.92
CA TYR A 111 6.27 -5.09 -11.88
C TYR A 111 5.22 -5.11 -10.77
N TYR A 112 4.78 -6.30 -10.38
CA TYR A 112 3.76 -6.47 -9.34
C TYR A 112 4.16 -7.54 -8.33
N GLU A 113 3.86 -7.29 -7.06
CA GLU A 113 3.94 -8.26 -5.97
C GLU A 113 2.58 -8.31 -5.29
N TYR A 114 2.07 -9.52 -5.07
CA TYR A 114 0.77 -9.74 -4.42
C TYR A 114 0.99 -10.40 -3.07
N TYR A 115 0.36 -9.85 -2.03
CA TYR A 115 0.53 -10.31 -0.64
C TYR A 115 -0.80 -10.86 -0.12
N THR A 116 -0.83 -12.16 0.16
CA THR A 116 -2.03 -12.85 0.64
C THR A 116 -1.80 -13.71 1.87
#